data_ab9bd3214fa95086a0a6b4358e825cd3
#
_entry.id   ab9bd3214fa95086a0a6b4358e825cd3
#
_cell.length_a   1.000
_cell.length_b   1.000
_cell.length_c   1.000
_cell.angle_alpha   90.00
_cell.angle_beta   90.00
_cell.angle_gamma   90.00
#
_symmetry.space_group_name_H-M   'P 1'
#
loop_
_entity.id
_entity.type
_entity.pdbx_description
1 polymer ?
#
loop_
_entity_poly.entity_id
_entity_poly.type
_entity_poly.pdbx_seq_one_letter_code
_entity_poly.pdbx_strand_id
1 'polypeptide(L)'
;MLFGSPVAGGGVGIDNIAFLSWFQYGGGKELYDQLWKEMGRDIKGFMIQPVGPEALGWFPKPIKDMADFRKYKFRTPPGIPGQTYKDIGIASVAMGGGDILPALEAGTIDAAEWCCPKPDLTFGFQKVLKHYYLQGLHQVVVNADFYITGKTYNAMSDHEKKSLEVAANASLAKSLSYRIYENGKALKELTEVHGVILEDTPSDYFTEYMAAAKASLNKNAAENKFFNEAVSYTHLTLPTNREV
;
A
#
# COMPACT_ATOMS: atom_id res chain seq x y z
N MET A 1 8.60 -2.43 -7.77
CA MET A 1 7.53 -2.68 -8.70
C MET A 1 6.19 -2.86 -7.96
N LEU A 2 5.38 -2.33 -8.10
CA LEU A 2 4.33 -1.41 -8.16
C LEU A 2 2.90 -1.97 -8.31
N PHE A 3 2.59 -3.12 -7.67
CA PHE A 3 1.31 -3.76 -7.85
C PHE A 3 0.17 -3.21 -7.01
N GLY A 4 0.37 -2.36 -6.10
CA GLY A 4 -0.71 -1.60 -5.49
C GLY A 4 -0.94 -0.27 -6.17
N SER A 5 -0.03 0.15 -7.03
CA SER A 5 0.11 1.56 -7.34
C SER A 5 -0.83 2.13 -8.40
N PRO A 6 -1.14 1.49 -9.52
CA PRO A 6 -2.04 2.12 -10.50
C PRO A 6 -3.50 2.11 -10.09
N VAL A 7 -3.90 1.17 -9.26
CA VAL A 7 -5.31 0.92 -8.95
C VAL A 7 -5.65 1.14 -7.48
N ALA A 8 -4.71 0.93 -6.58
CA ALA A 8 -4.98 0.93 -5.15
C ALA A 8 -3.99 1.75 -4.31
N GLY A 9 -2.88 2.16 -4.85
CA GLY A 9 -1.81 2.83 -4.10
C GLY A 9 -1.90 4.35 -4.04
N GLY A 10 -3.00 4.94 -4.47
CA GLY A 10 -3.13 6.39 -4.58
C GLY A 10 -3.69 7.10 -3.36
N GLY A 11 -3.96 6.40 -2.28
CA GLY A 11 -4.44 7.03 -1.04
C GLY A 11 -5.84 7.65 -1.13
N VAL A 12 -6.64 7.31 -2.12
CA VAL A 12 -7.93 7.97 -2.33
C VAL A 12 -9.07 6.95 -2.41
N GLY A 13 -9.75 6.78 -1.30
CA GLY A 13 -11.17 6.52 -1.35
C GLY A 13 -11.68 5.09 -1.46
N ILE A 14 -10.82 4.06 -1.50
CA ILE A 14 -11.29 2.67 -1.59
C ILE A 14 -10.68 1.82 -0.48
N ASP A 15 -11.50 1.12 0.27
CA ASP A 15 -11.03 0.14 1.25
C ASP A 15 -10.80 -1.26 0.62
N ASN A 16 -10.26 -2.18 1.41
CA ASN A 16 -9.98 -3.53 0.94
C ASN A 16 -11.21 -4.29 0.45
N ILE A 17 -12.37 -4.10 1.05
CA ILE A 17 -13.61 -4.81 0.68
C ILE A 17 -14.15 -4.25 -0.63
N ALA A 18 -14.20 -2.92 -0.75
CA ALA A 18 -14.61 -2.26 -1.99
C ALA A 18 -13.65 -2.59 -3.15
N PHE A 19 -12.34 -2.62 -2.88
CA PHE A 19 -11.35 -3.04 -3.86
C PHE A 19 -11.54 -4.49 -4.32
N LEU A 20 -11.74 -5.43 -3.40
CA LEU A 20 -12.00 -6.83 -3.74
C LEU A 20 -13.30 -7.00 -4.53
N SER A 21 -14.35 -6.25 -4.17
CA SER A 21 -15.61 -6.25 -4.91
C SER A 21 -15.43 -5.78 -6.35
N TRP A 22 -14.74 -4.64 -6.54
CA TRP A 22 -14.41 -4.15 -7.87
C TRP A 22 -13.53 -5.13 -8.64
N PHE A 23 -12.51 -5.69 -8.00
CA PHE A 23 -11.60 -6.65 -8.64
C PHE A 23 -12.34 -7.89 -9.14
N GLN A 24 -13.27 -8.44 -8.33
CA GLN A 24 -13.98 -9.68 -8.66
C GLN A 24 -15.14 -9.47 -9.64
N TYR A 25 -15.83 -8.34 -9.58
CA TYR A 25 -17.11 -8.13 -10.27
C TYR A 25 -17.18 -6.85 -11.10
N GLY A 26 -16.25 -5.94 -10.91
CA GLY A 26 -16.25 -4.61 -11.53
C GLY A 26 -15.25 -4.42 -12.66
N GLY A 27 -14.70 -5.48 -13.24
CA GLY A 27 -13.73 -5.38 -14.35
C GLY A 27 -12.26 -5.28 -13.93
N GLY A 28 -11.97 -5.28 -12.62
CA GLY A 28 -10.59 -5.13 -12.12
C GLY A 28 -9.68 -6.28 -12.54
N LYS A 29 -10.21 -7.51 -12.61
CA LYS A 29 -9.45 -8.69 -13.05
C LYS A 29 -9.04 -8.61 -14.52
N GLU A 30 -9.92 -8.13 -15.36
CA GLU A 30 -9.66 -7.93 -16.80
C GLU A 30 -8.56 -6.87 -16.99
N LEU A 31 -8.63 -5.76 -16.29
CA LEU A 31 -7.59 -4.73 -16.32
C LEU A 31 -6.25 -5.23 -15.77
N TYR A 32 -6.29 -6.06 -14.74
CA TYR A 32 -5.09 -6.68 -14.18
C TYR A 32 -4.42 -7.64 -15.17
N ASP A 33 -5.19 -8.47 -15.88
CA ASP A 33 -4.67 -9.34 -16.94
C ASP A 33 -4.15 -8.53 -18.14
N GLN A 34 -4.78 -7.39 -18.46
CA GLN A 34 -4.33 -6.48 -19.51
C GLN A 34 -3.02 -5.78 -19.13
N LEU A 35 -2.81 -5.42 -17.88
CA LEU A 35 -1.59 -4.77 -17.38
C LEU A 35 -0.32 -5.53 -17.82
N TRP A 36 -0.31 -6.85 -17.70
CA TRP A 36 0.83 -7.67 -18.08
C TRP A 36 1.14 -7.60 -19.56
N LYS A 37 0.10 -7.54 -20.39
CA LYS A 37 0.22 -7.39 -21.86
C LYS A 37 0.79 -6.02 -22.22
N GLU A 38 0.27 -4.95 -21.59
CA GLU A 38 0.78 -3.58 -21.76
C GLU A 38 2.24 -3.44 -21.34
N MET A 39 2.66 -4.17 -20.32
CA MET A 39 4.06 -4.24 -19.88
C MET A 39 4.95 -5.14 -20.75
N GLY A 40 4.41 -5.81 -21.77
CA GLY A 40 5.14 -6.77 -22.61
C GLY A 40 5.63 -8.00 -21.81
N ARG A 41 4.88 -8.42 -20.78
CA ARG A 41 5.27 -9.54 -19.90
C ARG A 41 4.35 -10.74 -20.12
N ASP A 42 4.94 -11.90 -20.39
CA ASP A 42 4.23 -13.19 -20.45
C ASP A 42 4.08 -13.75 -19.02
N ILE A 43 3.13 -13.18 -18.27
CA ILE A 43 2.85 -13.52 -16.87
C ILE A 43 1.34 -13.70 -16.69
N LYS A 44 0.96 -14.73 -15.91
CA LYS A 44 -0.34 -14.83 -15.25
C LYS A 44 -0.18 -14.52 -13.77
N GLY A 45 -0.83 -13.46 -13.33
CA GLY A 45 -0.84 -13.03 -11.92
C GLY A 45 -2.12 -13.45 -11.21
N PHE A 46 -2.00 -13.67 -9.90
CA PHE A 46 -3.10 -13.91 -8.99
C PHE A 46 -2.92 -13.05 -7.76
N MET A 47 -3.88 -12.22 -7.45
CA MET A 47 -3.92 -11.52 -6.17
C MET A 47 -4.22 -12.51 -5.05
N ILE A 48 -3.40 -12.53 -4.01
CA ILE A 48 -3.51 -13.54 -2.95
C ILE A 48 -3.54 -12.97 -1.54
N GLN A 49 -3.01 -11.77 -1.34
CA GLN A 49 -2.84 -11.23 0.00
C GLN A 49 -3.07 -9.72 0.03
N PRO A 50 -4.31 -9.26 0.31
CA PRO A 50 -4.57 -7.86 0.55
C PRO A 50 -3.86 -7.39 1.82
N VAL A 51 -3.28 -6.21 1.75
CA VAL A 51 -2.55 -5.53 2.83
C VAL A 51 -3.08 -4.11 2.93
N GLY A 52 -3.00 -3.55 4.11
CA GLY A 52 -3.42 -2.17 4.36
C GLY A 52 -4.73 -2.08 5.15
N PRO A 53 -5.12 -0.86 5.55
CA PRO A 53 -4.34 0.35 5.30
C PRO A 53 -2.96 0.30 5.96
N GLU A 54 -1.97 0.87 5.27
CA GLU A 54 -0.64 1.00 5.84
C GLU A 54 -0.57 2.20 6.78
N ALA A 55 0.25 2.06 7.83
CA ALA A 55 0.51 3.11 8.79
C ALA A 55 1.27 4.28 8.15
N LEU A 56 1.03 5.52 8.59
CA LEU A 56 1.85 6.66 8.18
C LEU A 56 3.32 6.39 8.48
N GLY A 57 3.63 5.78 9.63
CA GLY A 57 4.97 5.31 9.93
C GLY A 57 5.48 5.66 11.31
N TRP A 58 6.79 5.55 11.45
CA TRP A 58 7.55 5.63 12.68
C TRP A 58 8.44 6.87 12.72
N PHE A 59 8.45 7.57 13.86
CA PHE A 59 9.19 8.80 14.04
C PHE A 59 9.99 8.79 15.35
N PRO A 60 11.12 9.53 15.42
CA PRO A 60 11.92 9.64 16.64
C PRO A 60 11.28 10.53 17.71
N LYS A 61 10.40 11.46 17.30
CA LYS A 61 9.68 12.41 18.15
C LYS A 61 8.28 12.64 17.57
N PRO A 62 7.33 13.13 18.39
CA PRO A 62 6.01 13.50 17.88
C PRO A 62 6.10 14.57 16.80
N ILE A 63 5.28 14.43 15.76
CA ILE A 63 5.03 15.45 14.72
C ILE A 63 3.69 16.13 15.02
N LYS A 64 3.65 17.44 15.09
CA LYS A 64 2.46 18.23 15.43
C LYS A 64 1.71 18.70 14.18
N ASP A 65 2.46 18.89 13.11
CA ASP A 65 2.00 19.42 11.84
C ASP A 65 2.93 18.99 10.69
N MET A 66 2.58 19.36 9.47
CA MET A 66 3.40 19.08 8.29
C MET A 66 4.74 19.81 8.31
N ALA A 67 4.88 20.94 9.03
CA ALA A 67 6.17 21.62 9.18
C ALA A 67 7.15 20.79 10.04
N ASP A 68 6.66 20.11 11.06
CA ASP A 68 7.46 19.15 11.83
C ASP A 68 7.81 17.92 10.96
N PHE A 69 6.88 17.39 10.20
CA PHE A 69 7.15 16.23 9.32
C PHE A 69 8.26 16.54 8.30
N ARG A 70 8.25 17.72 7.70
CA ARG A 70 9.26 18.14 6.71
C ARG A 70 10.68 18.22 7.22
N LYS A 71 10.89 18.15 8.54
CA LYS A 71 12.23 18.15 9.15
C LYS A 71 12.93 16.80 9.03
N TYR A 72 12.20 15.72 8.71
CA TYR A 72 12.72 14.37 8.69
C TYR A 72 13.01 13.88 7.27
N LYS A 73 14.13 13.17 7.14
CA LYS A 73 14.37 12.29 6.01
C LYS A 73 13.54 11.02 6.18
N PHE A 74 12.53 10.87 5.35
CA PHE A 74 11.51 9.87 5.52
C PHE A 74 11.62 8.77 4.46
N ARG A 75 11.72 7.52 4.88
CA ARG A 75 11.64 6.39 3.94
C ARG A 75 10.20 6.19 3.49
N THR A 76 10.01 6.07 2.19
CA THR A 76 8.71 5.84 1.56
C THR A 76 8.78 4.67 0.59
N PRO A 77 7.64 4.08 0.19
CA PRO A 77 7.63 3.15 -0.94
C PRO A 77 7.97 3.90 -2.23
N PRO A 78 8.52 3.21 -3.24
CA PRO A 78 8.74 3.79 -4.56
C PRO A 78 7.42 4.08 -5.30
N GLY A 79 7.51 4.86 -6.39
CA GLY A 79 6.39 5.15 -7.28
C GLY A 79 5.57 6.36 -6.85
N ILE A 80 4.27 6.32 -7.14
CA ILE A 80 3.35 7.46 -6.91
C ILE A 80 3.32 7.90 -5.45
N PRO A 81 3.24 7.01 -4.43
CA PRO A 81 3.27 7.46 -3.05
C PRO A 81 4.54 8.22 -2.68
N GLY A 82 5.71 7.70 -3.05
CA GLY A 82 6.98 8.37 -2.81
C GLY A 82 7.11 9.71 -3.52
N GLN A 83 6.57 9.82 -4.74
CA GLN A 83 6.52 11.09 -5.46
C GLN A 83 5.56 12.08 -4.77
N THR A 84 4.40 11.62 -4.35
CA THR A 84 3.43 12.45 -3.62
C THR A 84 4.04 13.06 -2.35
N TYR A 85 4.81 12.29 -1.58
CA TYR A 85 5.54 12.83 -0.42
C TYR A 85 6.54 13.92 -0.81
N LYS A 86 7.26 13.75 -1.92
CA LYS A 86 8.18 14.80 -2.43
C LYS A 86 7.42 16.06 -2.84
N ASP A 87 6.27 15.90 -3.49
CA ASP A 87 5.44 17.00 -3.98
C ASP A 87 4.90 17.87 -2.83
N ILE A 88 4.71 17.30 -1.63
CA ILE A 88 4.35 18.04 -0.41
C ILE A 88 5.58 18.45 0.42
N GLY A 89 6.78 18.35 -0.13
CA GLY A 89 8.00 18.87 0.49
C GLY A 89 8.67 17.97 1.52
N ILE A 90 8.30 16.68 1.59
CA ILE A 90 8.97 15.70 2.44
C ILE A 90 10.27 15.23 1.77
N ALA A 91 11.37 15.18 2.51
CA ALA A 91 12.63 14.59 2.06
C ALA A 91 12.51 13.06 1.96
N SER A 92 11.78 12.60 0.93
CA SER A 92 11.40 11.20 0.72
C SER A 92 12.51 10.41 0.02
N VAL A 93 12.84 9.25 0.60
CA VAL A 93 13.85 8.31 0.07
C VAL A 93 13.22 6.94 -0.10
N ALA A 94 13.22 6.40 -1.33
CA ALA A 94 12.76 5.05 -1.58
C ALA A 94 13.90 4.04 -1.37
N MET A 95 13.66 3.00 -0.55
CA MET A 95 14.60 1.90 -0.35
C MET A 95 13.89 0.60 -0.03
N GLY A 96 14.59 -0.52 -0.28
CA GLY A 96 14.09 -1.86 0.04
C GLY A 96 13.92 -2.09 1.53
N GLY A 97 13.01 -2.99 1.92
CA GLY A 97 12.71 -3.27 3.33
C GLY A 97 13.95 -3.66 4.15
N GLY A 98 14.83 -4.50 3.59
CA GLY A 98 16.05 -4.95 4.27
C GLY A 98 17.04 -3.83 4.62
N ASP A 99 16.94 -2.69 3.94
CA ASP A 99 17.86 -1.55 4.12
C ASP A 99 17.35 -0.52 5.14
N ILE A 100 16.06 -0.59 5.53
CA ILE A 100 15.42 0.46 6.34
C ILE A 100 16.01 0.52 7.74
N LEU A 101 16.04 -0.61 8.44
CA LEU A 101 16.53 -0.63 9.83
C LEU A 101 18.00 -0.24 9.93
N PRO A 102 18.92 -0.78 9.09
CA PRO A 102 20.30 -0.31 9.02
C PRO A 102 20.42 1.20 8.73
N ALA A 103 19.56 1.74 7.86
CA ALA A 103 19.58 3.17 7.54
C ALA A 103 19.11 4.05 8.70
N LEU A 104 18.12 3.63 9.48
CA LEU A 104 17.67 4.28 10.72
C LEU A 104 18.78 4.24 11.78
N GLU A 105 19.40 3.08 11.99
CA GLU A 105 20.49 2.91 12.97
C GLU A 105 21.71 3.76 12.62
N ALA A 106 22.02 3.90 11.32
CA ALA A 106 23.11 4.72 10.84
C ALA A 106 22.77 6.22 10.77
N GLY A 107 21.52 6.62 11.00
CA GLY A 107 21.08 8.02 10.89
C GLY A 107 21.07 8.56 9.45
N THR A 108 21.05 7.68 8.43
CA THR A 108 20.93 8.10 7.03
C THR A 108 19.51 8.48 6.64
N ILE A 109 18.53 7.96 7.38
CA ILE A 109 17.14 8.39 7.42
C ILE A 109 16.72 8.58 8.88
N ASP A 110 15.71 9.42 9.12
CA ASP A 110 15.26 9.77 10.47
C ASP A 110 13.97 9.06 10.85
N ALA A 111 13.13 8.78 9.88
CA ALA A 111 11.80 8.18 10.04
C ALA A 111 11.48 7.28 8.86
N ALA A 112 10.54 6.35 9.04
CA ALA A 112 10.19 5.39 8.00
C ALA A 112 8.76 4.89 8.13
N GLU A 113 8.13 4.62 7.01
CA GLU A 113 6.97 3.72 6.91
C GLU A 113 7.41 2.36 6.37
N TRP A 114 6.61 1.34 6.65
CA TRP A 114 6.77 0.03 6.03
C TRP A 114 5.44 -0.62 5.70
N CYS A 115 4.59 -0.90 6.68
CA CYS A 115 3.31 -1.54 6.42
C CYS A 115 2.28 -1.26 7.54
N CYS A 116 2.27 -2.12 8.53
CA CYS A 116 1.24 -2.18 9.55
C CYS A 116 1.76 -2.92 10.78
N PRO A 117 1.06 -2.93 11.94
CA PRO A 117 1.64 -3.35 13.22
C PRO A 117 2.40 -4.68 13.22
N LYS A 118 1.87 -5.73 12.59
CA LYS A 118 2.52 -7.05 12.63
C LYS A 118 3.82 -7.12 11.84
N PRO A 119 3.88 -6.73 10.55
CA PRO A 119 5.14 -6.63 9.83
C PRO A 119 6.15 -5.69 10.50
N ASP A 120 5.71 -4.52 10.96
CA ASP A 120 6.57 -3.51 11.55
C ASP A 120 7.22 -4.01 12.84
N LEU A 121 6.45 -4.69 13.71
CA LEU A 121 6.98 -5.37 14.89
C LEU A 121 8.02 -6.43 14.52
N THR A 122 7.75 -7.21 13.47
CA THR A 122 8.66 -8.28 13.00
C THR A 122 9.98 -7.69 12.45
N PHE A 123 9.90 -6.55 11.77
CA PHE A 123 11.09 -5.80 11.31
C PHE A 123 11.91 -5.22 12.45
N GLY A 124 11.27 -4.85 13.56
CA GLY A 124 11.98 -4.36 14.74
C GLY A 124 12.05 -2.83 14.85
N PHE A 125 11.18 -2.09 14.17
CA PHE A 125 11.14 -0.62 14.24
C PHE A 125 11.06 -0.08 15.67
N GLN A 126 10.34 -0.74 16.56
CA GLN A 126 10.18 -0.42 17.97
C GLN A 126 11.50 -0.41 18.76
N LYS A 127 12.57 -0.97 18.22
CA LYS A 127 13.92 -0.94 18.85
C LYS A 127 14.60 0.40 18.65
N VAL A 128 14.26 1.11 17.56
CA VAL A 128 14.93 2.34 17.13
C VAL A 128 14.02 3.56 17.30
N LEU A 129 12.72 3.41 16.98
CA LEU A 129 11.73 4.49 16.99
C LEU A 129 10.59 4.18 17.96
N LYS A 130 9.94 5.22 18.51
CA LYS A 130 8.91 5.04 19.54
C LYS A 130 7.56 5.66 19.22
N HIS A 131 7.50 6.66 18.33
CA HIS A 131 6.26 7.32 17.96
C HIS A 131 5.72 6.70 16.68
N TYR A 132 4.51 6.11 16.77
CA TYR A 132 3.91 5.35 15.70
C TYR A 132 2.55 5.93 15.31
N TYR A 133 2.40 6.28 14.05
CA TYR A 133 1.21 6.89 13.45
C TYR A 133 0.51 5.88 12.56
N LEU A 134 -0.70 5.46 12.94
CA LEU A 134 -1.45 4.43 12.20
C LEU A 134 -2.17 4.99 10.97
N GLN A 135 -2.53 6.26 10.98
CA GLN A 135 -3.39 6.86 9.97
C GLN A 135 -2.56 7.40 8.81
N GLY A 136 -2.30 6.55 7.81
CA GLY A 136 -1.64 6.91 6.55
C GLY A 136 -2.62 6.89 5.37
N LEU A 137 -2.32 7.70 4.33
CA LEU A 137 -3.10 7.72 3.09
C LEU A 137 -2.34 7.17 1.88
N HIS A 138 -1.06 6.89 2.03
CA HIS A 138 -0.18 6.57 0.90
C HIS A 138 -0.47 5.19 0.27
N GLN A 139 -0.89 4.22 1.07
CA GLN A 139 -1.24 2.87 0.63
C GLN A 139 -2.42 2.32 1.43
N VAL A 140 -3.62 2.80 1.13
CA VAL A 140 -4.86 2.36 1.79
C VAL A 140 -5.18 0.90 1.44
N VAL A 141 -4.90 0.51 0.20
CA VAL A 141 -4.98 -0.86 -0.28
C VAL A 141 -3.71 -1.22 -1.03
N VAL A 142 -3.10 -2.32 -0.63
CA VAL A 142 -1.97 -2.97 -1.32
C VAL A 142 -2.29 -4.44 -1.43
N ASN A 143 -1.75 -5.11 -2.42
CA ASN A 143 -1.92 -6.55 -2.55
C ASN A 143 -0.59 -7.21 -2.91
N ALA A 144 -0.30 -8.33 -2.28
CA ALA A 144 0.79 -9.20 -2.71
C ALA A 144 0.23 -10.28 -3.65
N ASP A 145 0.97 -10.54 -4.70
CA ASP A 145 0.54 -11.38 -5.80
C ASP A 145 1.42 -12.62 -5.95
N PHE A 146 0.83 -13.66 -6.50
CA PHE A 146 1.53 -14.83 -6.99
C PHE A 146 1.62 -14.79 -8.52
N TYR A 147 2.80 -15.06 -9.06
CA TYR A 147 3.07 -14.98 -10.48
C TYR A 147 3.53 -16.31 -11.06
N ILE A 148 2.99 -16.64 -12.22
CA ILE A 148 3.41 -17.79 -13.04
C ILE A 148 3.78 -17.28 -14.43
N THR A 149 4.83 -17.82 -15.06
CA THR A 149 5.08 -17.52 -16.47
C THR A 149 3.93 -18.00 -17.33
N GLY A 150 3.58 -17.25 -18.37
CA GLY A 150 2.51 -17.64 -19.29
C GLY A 150 2.77 -19.00 -19.91
N LYS A 151 4.03 -19.31 -20.25
CA LYS A 151 4.44 -20.65 -20.72
C LYS A 151 4.01 -21.75 -19.74
N THR A 152 4.32 -21.61 -18.45
CA THR A 152 3.94 -22.61 -17.43
C THR A 152 2.43 -22.69 -17.27
N TYR A 153 1.75 -21.53 -17.15
CA TYR A 153 0.31 -21.47 -16.98
C TYR A 153 -0.44 -22.10 -18.16
N ASN A 154 0.00 -21.82 -19.39
CA ASN A 154 -0.64 -22.37 -20.60
C ASN A 154 -0.47 -23.88 -20.72
N ALA A 155 0.60 -24.45 -20.18
CA ALA A 155 0.82 -25.91 -20.17
C ALA A 155 -0.02 -26.66 -19.12
N MET A 156 -0.67 -25.96 -18.19
CA MET A 156 -1.54 -26.55 -17.17
C MET A 156 -2.87 -27.00 -17.77
N SER A 157 -3.42 -28.06 -17.20
CA SER A 157 -4.80 -28.50 -17.47
C SER A 157 -5.81 -27.46 -16.95
N ASP A 158 -7.04 -27.51 -17.46
CA ASP A 158 -8.11 -26.64 -16.99
C ASP A 158 -8.42 -26.84 -15.51
N HIS A 159 -8.29 -28.08 -15.02
CA HIS A 159 -8.46 -28.39 -13.60
C HIS A 159 -7.39 -27.70 -12.74
N GLU A 160 -6.12 -27.71 -13.14
CA GLU A 160 -5.04 -27.05 -12.42
C GLU A 160 -5.22 -25.53 -12.42
N LYS A 161 -5.57 -24.95 -13.59
CA LYS A 161 -5.87 -23.50 -13.70
C LYS A 161 -7.01 -23.09 -12.76
N LYS A 162 -8.09 -23.87 -12.74
CA LYS A 162 -9.24 -23.62 -11.87
C LYS A 162 -8.90 -23.79 -10.40
N SER A 163 -8.07 -24.76 -10.05
CA SER A 163 -7.58 -24.97 -8.69
C SER A 163 -6.76 -23.78 -8.19
N LEU A 164 -5.89 -23.22 -9.02
CA LEU A 164 -5.14 -22.01 -8.70
C LEU A 164 -6.06 -20.80 -8.46
N GLU A 165 -7.08 -20.62 -9.33
CA GLU A 165 -8.04 -19.53 -9.16
C GLU A 165 -8.81 -19.63 -7.84
N VAL A 166 -9.29 -20.83 -7.51
CA VAL A 166 -10.01 -21.10 -6.25
C VAL A 166 -9.08 -20.87 -5.04
N ALA A 167 -7.85 -21.35 -5.11
CA ALA A 167 -6.86 -21.16 -4.06
C ALA A 167 -6.51 -19.68 -3.85
N ALA A 168 -6.33 -18.93 -4.92
CA ALA A 168 -6.07 -17.47 -4.85
C ALA A 168 -7.25 -16.74 -4.18
N ASN A 169 -8.48 -17.01 -4.60
CA ASN A 169 -9.68 -16.40 -4.01
C ASN A 169 -9.84 -16.75 -2.52
N ALA A 170 -9.58 -18.00 -2.15
CA ALA A 170 -9.60 -18.42 -0.75
C ALA A 170 -8.50 -17.71 0.07
N SER A 171 -7.33 -17.53 -0.53
CA SER A 171 -6.21 -16.83 0.10
C SER A 171 -6.54 -15.35 0.38
N LEU A 172 -7.23 -14.66 -0.52
CA LEU A 172 -7.63 -13.25 -0.32
C LEU A 172 -8.43 -13.08 0.98
N ALA A 173 -9.49 -13.85 1.16
CA ALA A 173 -10.34 -13.74 2.36
C ALA A 173 -9.59 -14.17 3.63
N LYS A 174 -8.85 -15.28 3.57
CA LYS A 174 -8.12 -15.83 4.71
C LYS A 174 -6.99 -14.92 5.16
N SER A 175 -6.21 -14.39 4.23
CA SER A 175 -5.07 -13.53 4.55
C SER A 175 -5.53 -12.17 5.10
N LEU A 176 -6.61 -11.59 4.57
CA LEU A 176 -7.17 -10.35 5.10
C LEU A 176 -7.62 -10.52 6.56
N SER A 177 -8.41 -11.57 6.85
CA SER A 177 -8.89 -11.86 8.19
C SER A 177 -7.75 -12.12 9.17
N TYR A 178 -6.76 -12.91 8.75
CA TYR A 178 -5.57 -13.20 9.56
C TYR A 178 -4.77 -11.94 9.87
N ARG A 179 -4.59 -11.07 8.87
CA ARG A 179 -3.83 -9.83 9.04
C ARG A 179 -4.50 -8.87 10.02
N ILE A 180 -5.81 -8.70 9.92
CA ILE A 180 -6.57 -7.86 10.88
C ILE A 180 -6.35 -8.35 12.31
N TYR A 181 -6.48 -9.65 12.53
CA TYR A 181 -6.28 -10.26 13.84
C TYR A 181 -4.84 -10.10 14.36
N GLU A 182 -3.84 -10.42 13.55
CA GLU A 182 -2.44 -10.33 13.96
C GLU A 182 -1.95 -8.89 14.13
N ASN A 183 -2.47 -7.94 13.35
CA ASN A 183 -2.18 -6.52 13.56
C ASN A 183 -2.70 -6.04 14.91
N GLY A 184 -3.90 -6.45 15.33
CA GLY A 184 -4.43 -6.11 16.65
C GLY A 184 -3.55 -6.66 17.79
N LYS A 185 -3.09 -7.92 17.68
CA LYS A 185 -2.16 -8.50 18.67
C LYS A 185 -0.83 -7.76 18.69
N ALA A 186 -0.25 -7.51 17.52
CA ALA A 186 1.03 -6.82 17.41
C ALA A 186 0.96 -5.39 17.94
N LEU A 187 -0.14 -4.67 17.70
CA LEU A 187 -0.34 -3.34 18.23
C LEU A 187 -0.35 -3.32 19.76
N LYS A 188 -1.05 -4.28 20.36
CA LYS A 188 -1.04 -4.46 21.82
C LYS A 188 0.36 -4.74 22.35
N GLU A 189 1.12 -5.63 21.70
CA GLU A 189 2.51 -5.95 22.07
C GLU A 189 3.41 -4.73 21.93
N LEU A 190 3.29 -3.96 20.83
CA LEU A 190 4.06 -2.73 20.62
C LEU A 190 3.85 -1.72 21.73
N THR A 191 2.62 -1.52 22.16
CA THR A 191 2.30 -0.54 23.21
C THR A 191 2.60 -1.03 24.61
N GLU A 192 2.17 -2.25 24.98
CA GLU A 192 2.25 -2.74 26.36
C GLU A 192 3.63 -3.31 26.71
N VAL A 193 4.35 -3.89 25.76
CA VAL A 193 5.64 -4.54 26.00
C VAL A 193 6.82 -3.68 25.57
N HIS A 194 6.70 -3.03 24.41
CA HIS A 194 7.80 -2.27 23.81
C HIS A 194 7.74 -0.75 24.09
N GLY A 195 6.69 -0.29 24.76
CA GLY A 195 6.53 1.12 25.13
C GLY A 195 6.41 2.06 23.92
N VAL A 196 5.83 1.56 22.83
CA VAL A 196 5.51 2.38 21.64
C VAL A 196 4.36 3.31 21.97
N ILE A 197 4.50 4.56 21.57
CA ILE A 197 3.51 5.61 21.76
C ILE A 197 2.72 5.74 20.45
N LEU A 198 1.42 5.50 20.53
CA LEU A 198 0.53 5.76 19.40
C LEU A 198 0.20 7.24 19.38
N GLU A 199 0.37 7.83 18.22
CA GLU A 199 0.14 9.25 17.97
C GLU A 199 -0.97 9.44 16.94
N ASP A 200 -1.68 10.54 17.06
CA ASP A 200 -2.65 10.99 16.06
C ASP A 200 -1.94 11.70 14.91
N THR A 201 -2.27 11.30 13.68
CA THR A 201 -1.71 11.95 12.50
C THR A 201 -2.21 13.39 12.39
N PRO A 202 -1.32 14.37 12.18
CA PRO A 202 -1.70 15.78 12.05
C PRO A 202 -2.76 15.98 10.96
N SER A 203 -3.77 16.79 11.23
CA SER A 203 -4.91 17.00 10.33
C SER A 203 -4.53 17.62 8.99
N ASP A 204 -3.51 18.47 8.96
CA ASP A 204 -3.00 19.09 7.73
C ASP A 204 -2.33 18.08 6.79
N TYR A 205 -1.80 16.97 7.30
CA TYR A 205 -1.33 15.85 6.49
C TYR A 205 -2.40 15.35 5.52
N PHE A 206 -3.62 15.12 6.02
CA PHE A 206 -4.70 14.56 5.19
C PHE A 206 -5.04 15.51 4.05
N THR A 207 -5.14 16.80 4.32
CA THR A 207 -5.47 17.82 3.33
C THR A 207 -4.38 17.93 2.26
N GLU A 208 -3.13 18.08 2.69
CA GLU A 208 -2.00 18.25 1.77
C GLU A 208 -1.73 16.99 0.95
N TYR A 209 -1.71 15.82 1.61
CA TYR A 209 -1.46 14.56 0.92
C TYR A 209 -2.55 14.25 -0.11
N MET A 210 -3.82 14.42 0.24
CA MET A 210 -4.94 14.20 -0.69
C MET A 210 -4.88 15.09 -1.93
N ALA A 211 -4.57 16.37 -1.74
CA ALA A 211 -4.45 17.29 -2.86
C ALA A 211 -3.30 16.88 -3.81
N ALA A 212 -2.14 16.56 -3.26
CA ALA A 212 -0.97 16.15 -4.04
C ALA A 212 -1.18 14.77 -4.70
N ALA A 213 -1.77 13.80 -3.99
CA ALA A 213 -2.09 12.48 -4.55
C ALA A 213 -3.04 12.60 -5.75
N LYS A 214 -4.10 13.41 -5.63
CA LYS A 214 -5.02 13.68 -6.75
C LYS A 214 -4.32 14.34 -7.95
N ALA A 215 -3.45 15.30 -7.69
CA ALA A 215 -2.66 15.94 -8.75
C ALA A 215 -1.72 14.93 -9.44
N SER A 216 -1.04 14.10 -8.67
CA SER A 216 -0.15 13.05 -9.19
C SER A 216 -0.91 12.00 -10.01
N LEU A 217 -2.07 11.54 -9.55
CA LEU A 217 -2.92 10.62 -10.30
C LEU A 217 -3.39 11.21 -11.62
N ASN A 218 -3.87 12.45 -11.62
CA ASN A 218 -4.31 13.15 -12.83
C ASN A 218 -3.16 13.32 -13.84
N LYS A 219 -1.97 13.67 -13.37
CA LYS A 219 -0.78 13.79 -14.23
C LYS A 219 -0.45 12.44 -14.87
N ASN A 220 -0.36 11.38 -14.12
CA ASN A 220 -0.05 10.04 -14.65
C ASN A 220 -1.15 9.53 -15.60
N ALA A 221 -2.42 9.85 -15.34
CA ALA A 221 -3.54 9.51 -16.22
C ALA A 221 -3.46 10.27 -17.57
N ALA A 222 -3.03 11.52 -17.57
CA ALA A 222 -2.83 12.29 -18.79
C ALA A 222 -1.66 11.75 -19.65
N GLU A 223 -0.65 11.18 -19.03
CA GLU A 223 0.56 10.65 -19.71
C GLU A 223 0.41 9.19 -20.15
N ASN A 224 -0.49 8.41 -19.56
CA ASN A 224 -0.64 6.98 -19.82
C ASN A 224 -2.11 6.58 -19.98
N LYS A 225 -2.50 6.20 -21.20
CA LYS A 225 -3.88 5.84 -21.54
C LYS A 225 -4.40 4.66 -20.71
N PHE A 226 -3.60 3.60 -20.54
CA PHE A 226 -4.00 2.43 -19.73
C PHE A 226 -4.17 2.82 -18.26
N PHE A 227 -3.26 3.64 -17.72
CA PHE A 227 -3.39 4.15 -16.36
C PHE A 227 -4.67 4.99 -16.19
N ASN A 228 -4.98 5.85 -17.17
CA ASN A 228 -6.21 6.65 -17.16
C ASN A 228 -7.47 5.76 -17.14
N GLU A 229 -7.50 4.70 -17.95
CA GLU A 229 -8.60 3.74 -17.95
C GLU A 229 -8.76 3.09 -16.57
N ALA A 230 -7.66 2.60 -15.97
CA ALA A 230 -7.69 1.96 -14.66
C ALA A 230 -8.16 2.92 -13.54
N VAL A 231 -7.69 4.16 -13.54
CA VAL A 231 -8.10 5.18 -12.54
C VAL A 231 -9.55 5.60 -12.73
N SER A 232 -9.99 5.81 -13.97
CA SER A 232 -11.37 6.18 -14.28
C SER A 232 -12.35 5.08 -13.86
N TYR A 233 -11.98 3.82 -14.05
CA TYR A 233 -12.82 2.68 -13.70
C TYR A 233 -13.06 2.59 -12.19
N THR A 234 -12.04 2.80 -11.39
CA THR A 234 -12.16 2.78 -9.92
C THR A 234 -13.00 3.92 -9.36
N HIS A 235 -13.00 5.08 -10.01
CA HIS A 235 -13.78 6.24 -9.59
C HIS A 235 -15.24 6.23 -10.05
N LEU A 236 -15.53 5.56 -11.18
CA LEU A 236 -16.86 5.61 -11.82
C LEU A 236 -17.75 4.42 -11.45
N THR A 237 -17.18 3.27 -11.10
CA THR A 237 -17.94 2.02 -10.94
C THR A 237 -18.19 1.62 -9.49
N LEU A 238 -17.52 2.26 -8.54
CA LEU A 238 -17.80 2.03 -7.12
C LEU A 238 -18.73 3.13 -6.61
N PRO A 239 -19.82 2.77 -5.91
CA PRO A 239 -20.57 3.76 -5.18
C PRO A 239 -19.62 4.41 -4.18
N THR A 240 -19.23 5.65 -4.47
CA THR A 240 -18.54 6.45 -3.48
C THR A 240 -19.50 6.59 -2.30
N ASN A 241 -19.11 6.14 -1.10
CA ASN A 241 -19.85 6.34 0.14
C ASN A 241 -19.94 7.84 0.47
N ARG A 242 -20.57 8.61 -0.42
CA ARG A 242 -20.86 10.05 -0.21
C ARG A 242 -22.31 10.29 0.23
N GLU A 243 -23.09 9.22 0.39
CA GLU A 243 -24.48 9.31 0.83
C GLU A 243 -24.78 8.21 1.87
N VAL A 244 -24.07 8.24 2.99
CA VAL A 244 -24.54 7.68 4.26
C VAL A 244 -24.17 8.65 5.38
#